data_365b7e2e8a6376d8e48d89ab19e0054f
#
_entry.id   365b7e2e8a6376d8e48d89ab19e0054f
#
_cell.length_a   1.000
_cell.length_b   1.000
_cell.length_c   1.000
_cell.angle_alpha   90.00
_cell.angle_beta   90.00
_cell.angle_gamma   90.00
#
_symmetry.space_group_name_H-M   'P 1'
#
loop_
_entity.id
_entity.type
_entity.pdbx_description
1 polymer ?
#
loop_
_entity_poly.entity_id
_entity_poly.type
_entity_poly.pdbx_seq_one_letter_code
_entity_poly.pdbx_strand_id
1 'polypeptide(L)'
;MTAPLFNRDVLMPGMILSRMTPHWISRAIVLRTQGLRVLLAGSGLSHDAILIRTGDAWFVGDALMGKMASLTPLEDWESDMRERGVRVVVSRPLDATPRQMAAAAWFWQTEVAGQVLYDRKAIFDLAWRWLAERCGHKLGDEDRLYCTESCQLAYREGACVDPWRKPDGARKWNPTPGTTRKRIVGGGGWQTLAVVPDALTEDGKRYSIMI
;
A
#
# COMPACT_ATOMS: atom_id res chain seq x y z
N MET A 1 20.12 19.79 2.10
CA MET A 1 19.31 18.64 2.57
C MET A 1 17.86 19.09 2.59
N THR A 2 17.00 18.42 1.86
CA THR A 2 15.55 18.70 1.86
C THR A 2 14.94 18.16 3.16
N ALA A 3 13.99 18.89 3.76
CA ALA A 3 13.30 18.42 4.97
C ALA A 3 12.61 17.06 4.70
N PRO A 4 12.57 16.13 5.68
CA PRO A 4 11.89 14.86 5.53
C PRO A 4 10.39 15.07 5.25
N LEU A 5 9.78 14.16 4.47
CA LEU A 5 8.32 14.20 4.22
C LEU A 5 7.53 13.80 5.48
N PHE A 6 8.09 12.92 6.30
CA PHE A 6 7.43 12.38 7.49
C PHE A 6 8.21 12.71 8.74
N ASN A 7 7.49 13.04 9.83
CA ASN A 7 8.09 13.09 11.15
C ASN A 7 8.51 11.67 11.57
N ARG A 8 9.82 11.46 11.76
CA ARG A 8 10.39 10.15 12.11
C ARG A 8 9.92 9.63 13.47
N ASP A 9 9.57 10.54 14.40
CA ASP A 9 9.17 10.17 15.78
C ASP A 9 7.82 9.43 15.83
N VAL A 10 6.97 9.61 14.82
CA VAL A 10 5.66 8.95 14.74
C VAL A 10 5.68 7.67 13.89
N LEU A 11 6.79 7.41 13.19
CA LEU A 11 6.90 6.23 12.33
C LEU A 11 7.14 4.97 13.16
N MET A 12 6.50 3.89 12.75
CA MET A 12 6.72 2.56 13.30
C MET A 12 6.93 1.55 12.16
N PRO A 13 7.83 0.55 12.35
CA PRO A 13 7.97 -0.53 11.38
C PRO A 13 6.62 -1.25 11.20
N GLY A 14 6.33 -1.68 9.98
CA GLY A 14 5.07 -2.31 9.62
C GLY A 14 3.96 -1.34 9.20
N MET A 15 4.12 -0.02 9.35
CA MET A 15 3.18 0.94 8.76
C MET A 15 3.10 0.77 7.25
N ILE A 16 1.94 1.04 6.70
CA ILE A 16 1.67 0.95 5.27
C ILE A 16 1.73 2.35 4.66
N LEU A 17 2.52 2.45 3.61
CA LEU A 17 2.66 3.62 2.76
C LEU A 17 1.83 3.40 1.51
N SER A 18 0.68 4.05 1.40
CA SER A 18 -0.20 3.94 0.25
C SER A 18 -0.07 5.16 -0.65
N ARG A 19 0.03 4.95 -1.97
CA ARG A 19 0.21 6.05 -2.92
C ARG A 19 -0.63 5.89 -4.19
N MET A 20 -0.81 6.99 -4.91
CA MET A 20 -1.33 7.00 -6.27
C MET A 20 -0.34 7.70 -7.19
N THR A 21 0.20 6.97 -8.14
CA THR A 21 1.04 7.57 -9.19
C THR A 21 0.17 8.08 -10.36
N PRO A 22 0.60 9.09 -11.12
CA PRO A 22 -0.16 9.63 -12.24
C PRO A 22 -0.21 8.70 -13.47
N HIS A 23 0.44 7.54 -13.40
CA HIS A 23 0.53 6.58 -14.50
C HIS A 23 -0.84 5.97 -14.85
N TRP A 24 -1.09 5.67 -16.13
CA TRP A 24 -2.36 5.13 -16.61
C TRP A 24 -2.79 3.82 -15.93
N ILE A 25 -1.82 2.94 -15.59
CA ILE A 25 -2.08 1.69 -14.85
C ILE A 25 -2.64 2.00 -13.46
N SER A 26 -2.06 2.98 -12.75
CA SER A 26 -2.55 3.41 -11.44
C SER A 26 -3.99 3.93 -11.52
N ARG A 27 -4.30 4.70 -12.57
CA ARG A 27 -5.67 5.17 -12.84
C ARG A 27 -6.62 4.01 -13.11
N ALA A 28 -6.19 3.02 -13.89
CA ALA A 28 -6.99 1.81 -14.16
C ALA A 28 -7.27 1.00 -12.88
N ILE A 29 -6.27 0.84 -12.00
CA ILE A 29 -6.42 0.19 -10.71
C ILE A 29 -7.45 0.94 -9.85
N VAL A 30 -7.32 2.27 -9.73
CA VAL A 30 -8.26 3.08 -8.95
C VAL A 30 -9.68 3.00 -9.52
N LEU A 31 -9.82 3.18 -10.82
CA LEU A 31 -11.12 3.09 -11.49
C LEU A 31 -11.81 1.74 -11.20
N ARG A 32 -11.05 0.65 -11.31
CA ARG A 32 -11.55 -0.72 -11.15
C ARG A 32 -11.88 -1.07 -9.70
N THR A 33 -11.03 -0.65 -8.75
CA THR A 33 -11.14 -1.07 -7.34
C THR A 33 -11.90 -0.08 -6.46
N GLN A 34 -11.98 1.20 -6.86
CA GLN A 34 -12.49 2.29 -6.03
C GLN A 34 -13.58 3.12 -6.75
N GLY A 35 -13.65 3.02 -8.07
CA GLY A 35 -14.69 3.66 -8.88
C GLY A 35 -14.33 5.04 -9.42
N LEU A 36 -15.11 5.49 -10.38
CA LEU A 36 -14.87 6.73 -11.14
C LEU A 36 -14.85 7.98 -10.25
N ARG A 37 -15.74 8.08 -9.27
CA ARG A 37 -15.80 9.24 -8.35
C ARG A 37 -14.50 9.42 -7.59
N VAL A 38 -13.89 8.34 -7.11
CA VAL A 38 -12.62 8.37 -6.38
C VAL A 38 -11.47 8.74 -7.30
N LEU A 39 -11.48 8.25 -8.54
CA LEU A 39 -10.49 8.61 -9.55
C LEU A 39 -10.56 10.11 -9.89
N LEU A 40 -11.75 10.64 -10.15
CA LEU A 40 -11.95 12.05 -10.49
C LEU A 40 -11.61 12.99 -9.32
N ALA A 41 -11.88 12.55 -8.08
CA ALA A 41 -11.52 13.31 -6.88
C ALA A 41 -10.01 13.25 -6.56
N GLY A 42 -9.20 12.49 -7.31
CA GLY A 42 -7.76 12.33 -7.03
C GLY A 42 -7.44 11.67 -5.69
N SER A 43 -8.44 11.07 -5.03
CA SER A 43 -8.30 10.49 -3.68
C SER A 43 -8.06 8.97 -3.67
N GLY A 44 -7.78 8.39 -4.84
CA GLY A 44 -7.55 6.96 -5.00
C GLY A 44 -6.17 6.53 -4.50
N LEU A 45 -6.05 5.23 -4.18
CA LEU A 45 -4.79 4.57 -3.88
C LEU A 45 -4.57 3.45 -4.89
N SER A 46 -3.37 3.36 -5.45
CA SER A 46 -3.05 2.37 -6.50
C SER A 46 -1.90 1.45 -6.13
N HIS A 47 -1.25 1.71 -5.01
CA HIS A 47 -0.07 0.98 -4.59
C HIS A 47 0.14 1.06 -3.09
N ASP A 48 0.55 -0.05 -2.48
CA ASP A 48 0.90 -0.15 -1.07
C ASP A 48 2.35 -0.64 -0.93
N ALA A 49 3.05 -0.10 0.05
CA ALA A 49 4.40 -0.47 0.46
C ALA A 49 4.45 -0.57 1.99
N ILE A 50 5.44 -1.23 2.55
CA ILE A 50 5.59 -1.43 3.99
C ILE A 50 6.82 -0.68 4.51
N LEU A 51 6.68 -0.04 5.67
CA LEU A 51 7.78 0.66 6.33
C LEU A 51 8.60 -0.32 7.17
N ILE A 52 9.92 -0.28 7.01
CA ILE A 52 10.87 -1.19 7.65
C ILE A 52 11.93 -0.38 8.38
N ARG A 53 12.34 -0.83 9.56
CA ARG A 53 13.44 -0.24 10.33
C ARG A 53 14.50 -1.28 10.62
N THR A 54 15.74 -0.98 10.26
CA THR A 54 16.90 -1.83 10.54
C THR A 54 17.96 -0.99 11.28
N GLY A 55 18.13 -1.23 12.57
CA GLY A 55 18.87 -0.33 13.43
C GLY A 55 18.25 1.07 13.48
N ASP A 56 19.02 2.09 13.14
CA ASP A 56 18.53 3.47 13.07
C ASP A 56 18.07 3.89 11.66
N ALA A 57 18.28 3.04 10.66
CA ALA A 57 17.91 3.32 9.28
C ALA A 57 16.48 2.89 8.96
N TRP A 58 15.77 3.72 8.18
CA TRP A 58 14.45 3.44 7.67
C TRP A 58 14.47 3.07 6.20
N PHE A 59 13.66 2.10 5.83
CA PHE A 59 13.50 1.60 4.46
C PHE A 59 12.03 1.47 4.10
N VAL A 60 11.75 1.54 2.82
CA VAL A 60 10.45 1.19 2.24
C VAL A 60 10.59 -0.13 1.52
N GLY A 61 9.84 -1.11 1.96
CA GLY A 61 9.68 -2.39 1.29
C GLY A 61 8.63 -2.26 0.20
N ASP A 62 9.04 -2.36 -1.06
CA ASP A 62 8.23 -2.06 -2.21
C ASP A 62 8.28 -3.19 -3.25
N ALA A 63 7.12 -3.68 -3.67
CA ALA A 63 6.97 -4.62 -4.77
C ALA A 63 6.51 -3.86 -6.01
N LEU A 64 7.43 -3.57 -6.92
CA LEU A 64 7.20 -2.77 -8.13
C LEU A 64 7.09 -3.64 -9.37
N MET A 65 6.19 -3.22 -10.27
CA MET A 65 5.97 -3.92 -11.53
C MET A 65 7.28 -4.09 -12.32
N GLY A 66 7.59 -5.34 -12.65
CA GLY A 66 8.74 -5.70 -13.45
C GLY A 66 10.06 -5.78 -12.70
N LYS A 67 10.01 -5.64 -11.38
CA LYS A 67 11.18 -5.76 -10.50
C LYS A 67 10.91 -6.82 -9.44
N MET A 68 11.98 -7.30 -8.83
CA MET A 68 11.87 -8.04 -7.57
C MET A 68 11.45 -7.08 -6.45
N ALA A 69 10.77 -7.60 -5.45
CA ALA A 69 10.49 -6.87 -4.23
C ALA A 69 11.82 -6.37 -3.62
N SER A 70 11.92 -5.10 -3.30
CA SER A 70 13.18 -4.46 -2.91
C SER A 70 13.01 -3.49 -1.75
N LEU A 71 14.11 -3.26 -1.06
CA LEU A 71 14.22 -2.24 -0.02
C LEU A 71 14.82 -0.97 -0.63
N THR A 72 14.16 0.16 -0.40
CA THR A 72 14.66 1.48 -0.77
C THR A 72 14.85 2.30 0.51
N PRO A 73 16.00 2.96 0.74
CA PRO A 73 16.14 3.90 1.85
C PRO A 73 14.99 4.91 1.85
N LEU A 74 14.42 5.18 3.03
CA LEU A 74 13.24 6.04 3.12
C LEU A 74 13.48 7.44 2.54
N GLU A 75 14.69 7.98 2.71
CA GLU A 75 15.09 9.29 2.21
C GLU A 75 15.09 9.36 0.68
N ASP A 76 15.62 8.32 0.02
CA ASP A 76 15.61 8.20 -1.44
C ASP A 76 14.20 8.04 -1.97
N TRP A 77 13.40 7.23 -1.27
CA TRP A 77 12.00 7.01 -1.61
C TRP A 77 11.16 8.31 -1.45
N GLU A 78 11.39 9.07 -0.38
CA GLU A 78 10.74 10.37 -0.17
C GLU A 78 11.12 11.39 -1.25
N SER A 79 12.40 11.39 -1.68
CA SER A 79 12.87 12.25 -2.76
C SER A 79 12.15 11.94 -4.08
N ASP A 80 12.06 10.64 -4.44
CA ASP A 80 11.34 10.19 -5.63
C ASP A 80 9.84 10.58 -5.58
N MET A 81 9.19 10.42 -4.42
CA MET A 81 7.78 10.80 -4.26
C MET A 81 7.56 12.31 -4.40
N ARG A 82 8.48 13.09 -3.86
CA ARG A 82 8.44 14.57 -3.95
C ARG A 82 8.65 15.04 -5.40
N GLU A 83 9.67 14.52 -6.07
CA GLU A 83 9.99 14.88 -7.45
C GLU A 83 8.84 14.58 -8.42
N ARG A 84 8.12 13.48 -8.17
CA ARG A 84 6.95 13.08 -8.96
C ARG A 84 5.65 13.75 -8.53
N GLY A 85 5.64 14.57 -7.48
CA GLY A 85 4.41 15.15 -6.92
C GLY A 85 3.40 14.08 -6.48
N VAL A 86 3.87 12.93 -6.01
CA VAL A 86 3.02 11.79 -5.66
C VAL A 86 2.47 11.95 -4.26
N ARG A 87 1.16 11.81 -4.12
CA ARG A 87 0.50 11.79 -2.82
C ARG A 87 0.75 10.45 -2.12
N VAL A 88 1.16 10.52 -0.86
CA VAL A 88 1.39 9.37 0.01
C VAL A 88 0.50 9.47 1.25
N VAL A 89 -0.10 8.36 1.61
CA VAL A 89 -0.87 8.19 2.86
C VAL A 89 -0.12 7.19 3.73
N VAL A 90 0.28 7.62 4.93
CA VAL A 90 0.88 6.74 5.95
C VAL A 90 -0.22 6.30 6.89
N SER A 91 -0.37 5.00 7.04
CA SER A 91 -1.42 4.42 7.88
C SER A 91 -0.92 3.23 8.69
N ARG A 92 -1.58 2.98 9.82
CA ARG A 92 -1.35 1.79 10.65
C ARG A 92 -2.65 1.03 10.85
N PRO A 93 -2.63 -0.32 10.84
CA PRO A 93 -3.74 -1.11 11.29
C PRO A 93 -3.91 -0.99 12.80
N LEU A 94 -5.14 -0.76 13.27
CA LEU A 94 -5.47 -0.64 14.71
C LEU A 94 -5.63 -2.01 15.39
N ASP A 95 -5.87 -3.04 14.61
CA ASP A 95 -6.00 -4.43 15.04
C ASP A 95 -4.67 -5.18 15.12
N ALA A 96 -3.54 -4.50 14.85
CA ALA A 96 -2.19 -5.03 15.02
C ALA A 96 -1.45 -4.23 16.11
N THR A 97 -0.86 -4.94 17.05
CA THR A 97 0.02 -4.35 18.06
C THR A 97 1.35 -3.86 17.43
N PRO A 98 2.08 -2.91 18.06
CA PRO A 98 3.40 -2.49 17.58
C PRO A 98 4.38 -3.67 17.38
N ARG A 99 4.31 -4.69 18.24
CA ARG A 99 5.13 -5.90 18.12
C ARG A 99 4.77 -6.71 16.87
N GLN A 100 3.49 -6.86 16.58
CA GLN A 100 3.02 -7.55 15.37
C GLN A 100 3.39 -6.77 14.10
N MET A 101 3.27 -5.46 14.13
CA MET A 101 3.70 -4.60 13.03
C MET A 101 5.20 -4.75 12.75
N ALA A 102 6.03 -4.75 13.81
CA ALA A 102 7.47 -4.97 13.67
C ALA A 102 7.80 -6.38 13.14
N ALA A 103 7.06 -7.41 13.57
CA ALA A 103 7.20 -8.77 13.06
C ALA A 103 6.83 -8.87 11.57
N ALA A 104 5.78 -8.20 11.13
CA ALA A 104 5.42 -8.12 9.72
C ALA A 104 6.52 -7.42 8.88
N ALA A 105 7.06 -6.30 9.38
CA ALA A 105 8.18 -5.61 8.73
C ALA A 105 9.43 -6.50 8.61
N TRP A 106 9.77 -7.22 9.69
CA TRP A 106 10.89 -8.17 9.69
C TRP A 106 10.66 -9.30 8.68
N PHE A 107 9.49 -9.93 8.67
CA PHE A 107 9.14 -10.97 7.70
C PHE A 107 9.26 -10.46 6.26
N TRP A 108 8.73 -9.26 5.98
CA TRP A 108 8.83 -8.69 4.65
C TRP A 108 10.29 -8.50 4.22
N GLN A 109 11.13 -8.05 5.13
CA GLN A 109 12.56 -7.84 4.88
C GLN A 109 13.31 -9.14 4.60
N THR A 110 12.98 -10.23 5.30
CA THR A 110 13.74 -11.50 5.23
C THR A 110 13.19 -12.45 4.19
N GLU A 111 11.87 -12.50 4.00
CA GLU A 111 11.22 -13.51 3.17
C GLU A 111 10.67 -12.97 1.84
N VAL A 112 10.46 -11.64 1.75
CA VAL A 112 9.88 -11.04 0.53
C VAL A 112 10.92 -10.28 -0.26
N ALA A 113 11.76 -9.49 0.39
CA ALA A 113 12.78 -8.68 -0.28
C ALA A 113 13.80 -9.56 -1.01
N GLY A 114 13.97 -9.30 -2.31
CA GLY A 114 14.92 -10.03 -3.16
C GLY A 114 14.51 -11.46 -3.52
N GLN A 115 13.36 -11.96 -3.01
CA GLN A 115 12.93 -13.35 -3.22
C GLN A 115 11.68 -13.44 -4.10
N VAL A 116 10.82 -12.44 -4.06
CA VAL A 116 9.53 -12.47 -4.75
C VAL A 116 9.51 -11.56 -5.97
N LEU A 117 9.09 -12.12 -7.11
CA LEU A 117 8.84 -11.36 -8.33
C LEU A 117 7.44 -10.72 -8.28
N TYR A 118 7.35 -9.51 -8.83
CA TYR A 118 6.07 -8.84 -8.97
C TYR A 118 5.17 -9.52 -9.99
N ASP A 119 3.94 -9.85 -9.60
CA ASP A 119 2.95 -10.46 -10.48
C ASP A 119 2.34 -9.41 -11.44
N ARG A 120 2.91 -9.35 -12.65
CA ARG A 120 2.36 -8.52 -13.72
C ARG A 120 1.02 -9.04 -14.22
N LYS A 121 0.83 -10.36 -14.20
CA LYS A 121 -0.38 -11.01 -14.68
C LYS A 121 -1.55 -10.68 -13.76
N ALA A 122 -1.34 -10.70 -12.44
CA ALA A 122 -2.38 -10.35 -11.48
C ALA A 122 -2.94 -8.93 -11.67
N ILE A 123 -2.13 -7.98 -12.16
CA ILE A 123 -2.64 -6.62 -12.49
C ILE A 123 -3.53 -6.65 -13.74
N PHE A 124 -3.11 -7.36 -14.78
CA PHE A 124 -3.97 -7.53 -15.95
C PHE A 124 -5.23 -8.30 -15.59
N ASP A 125 -5.10 -9.36 -14.79
CA ASP A 125 -6.22 -10.14 -14.28
C ASP A 125 -7.14 -9.31 -13.36
N LEU A 126 -6.60 -8.39 -12.57
CA LEU A 126 -7.40 -7.45 -11.78
C LEU A 126 -8.24 -6.52 -12.68
N ALA A 127 -7.68 -6.08 -13.80
CA ALA A 127 -8.40 -5.28 -14.79
C ALA A 127 -9.46 -6.10 -15.54
N TRP A 128 -9.19 -7.40 -15.79
CA TRP A 128 -10.04 -8.32 -16.55
C TRP A 128 -10.70 -9.40 -15.67
N ARG A 129 -10.67 -9.27 -14.39
CA ARG A 129 -11.13 -10.28 -13.42
C ARG A 129 -12.54 -10.75 -13.66
N TRP A 130 -13.43 -9.86 -14.03
CA TRP A 130 -14.79 -10.24 -14.34
C TRP A 130 -14.90 -11.13 -15.60
N LEU A 131 -13.99 -10.95 -16.54
CA LEU A 131 -13.91 -11.81 -17.72
C LEU A 131 -13.27 -13.15 -17.36
N ALA A 132 -12.20 -13.12 -16.56
CA ALA A 132 -11.48 -14.29 -16.10
C ALA A 132 -12.34 -15.18 -15.17
N GLU A 133 -13.07 -14.60 -14.25
CA GLU A 133 -14.04 -15.32 -13.39
C GLU A 133 -15.16 -16.00 -14.22
N ARG A 134 -15.60 -15.35 -15.32
CA ARG A 134 -16.55 -15.97 -16.26
C ARG A 134 -15.94 -17.09 -17.10
N CYS A 135 -14.64 -17.06 -17.34
CA CYS A 135 -13.92 -18.08 -18.10
C CYS A 135 -13.34 -19.21 -17.24
N GLY A 136 -13.58 -19.21 -15.91
CA GLY A 136 -13.15 -20.26 -15.00
C GLY A 136 -11.62 -20.26 -14.72
N HIS A 137 -10.91 -19.19 -15.03
CA HIS A 137 -9.48 -19.10 -14.76
C HIS A 137 -9.20 -18.82 -13.27
N LYS A 138 -8.36 -19.67 -12.65
CA LYS A 138 -7.75 -19.34 -11.35
C LYS A 138 -6.78 -18.17 -11.54
N LEU A 139 -6.97 -17.14 -10.72
CA LEU A 139 -6.15 -15.93 -10.73
C LEU A 139 -4.99 -16.09 -9.75
N GLY A 140 -3.80 -15.70 -10.21
CA GLY A 140 -2.59 -15.66 -9.40
C GLY A 140 -1.65 -16.83 -9.66
N ASP A 141 -0.37 -16.50 -9.68
CA ASP A 141 0.74 -17.47 -9.65
C ASP A 141 1.19 -17.51 -8.18
N GLU A 142 1.24 -18.68 -7.55
CA GLU A 142 1.54 -18.80 -6.11
C GLU A 142 2.92 -18.23 -5.73
N ASP A 143 3.83 -18.13 -6.70
CA ASP A 143 5.19 -17.61 -6.50
C ASP A 143 5.35 -16.10 -6.80
N ARG A 144 4.25 -15.38 -7.05
CA ARG A 144 4.27 -13.96 -7.44
C ARG A 144 3.25 -13.17 -6.66
N LEU A 145 3.68 -12.03 -6.13
CA LEU A 145 2.85 -11.15 -5.32
C LEU A 145 2.76 -9.74 -5.95
N TYR A 146 1.61 -9.11 -5.85
CA TYR A 146 1.51 -7.68 -6.09
C TYR A 146 1.64 -6.87 -4.78
N CYS A 147 1.74 -5.56 -4.90
CA CYS A 147 2.13 -4.67 -3.79
C CYS A 147 1.33 -4.88 -2.48
N THR A 148 -0.01 -4.83 -2.53
CA THR A 148 -0.84 -5.02 -1.33
C THR A 148 -0.78 -6.44 -0.80
N GLU A 149 -0.69 -7.42 -1.69
CA GLU A 149 -0.60 -8.84 -1.32
C GLU A 149 0.70 -9.15 -0.60
N SER A 150 1.83 -8.55 -1.01
CA SER A 150 3.10 -8.68 -0.31
C SER A 150 3.04 -8.12 1.12
N CYS A 151 2.36 -6.99 1.31
CA CYS A 151 2.11 -6.42 2.63
C CYS A 151 1.19 -7.32 3.47
N GLN A 152 0.10 -7.85 2.88
CA GLN A 152 -0.79 -8.76 3.58
C GLN A 152 -0.10 -10.06 3.98
N LEU A 153 0.71 -10.64 3.09
CA LEU A 153 1.50 -11.84 3.38
C LEU A 153 2.38 -11.63 4.61
N ALA A 154 3.09 -10.50 4.67
CA ALA A 154 3.94 -10.17 5.80
C ALA A 154 3.17 -10.10 7.13
N TYR A 155 1.97 -9.55 7.12
CA TYR A 155 1.14 -9.50 8.31
C TYR A 155 0.58 -10.87 8.69
N ARG A 156 0.16 -11.67 7.72
CA ARG A 156 -0.40 -13.01 7.99
C ARG A 156 0.65 -14.00 8.48
N GLU A 157 1.76 -14.09 7.78
CA GLU A 157 2.80 -15.08 8.07
C GLU A 157 3.78 -14.58 9.15
N GLY A 158 4.17 -13.30 9.08
CA GLY A 158 5.11 -12.72 10.05
C GLY A 158 4.48 -12.34 11.39
N ALA A 159 3.23 -11.89 11.39
CA ALA A 159 2.56 -11.35 12.57
C ALA A 159 1.33 -12.14 13.03
N CYS A 160 0.90 -13.16 12.29
CA CYS A 160 -0.30 -13.95 12.55
C CYS A 160 -1.59 -13.12 12.68
N VAL A 161 -1.67 -11.99 11.96
CA VAL A 161 -2.84 -11.12 11.87
C VAL A 161 -3.12 -10.77 10.42
N ASP A 162 -4.36 -10.45 10.09
CA ASP A 162 -4.75 -10.03 8.74
C ASP A 162 -5.56 -8.72 8.81
N PRO A 163 -4.89 -7.55 8.74
CA PRO A 163 -5.56 -6.25 8.80
C PRO A 163 -6.52 -5.99 7.62
N TRP A 164 -6.41 -6.76 6.54
CA TRP A 164 -7.32 -6.67 5.39
C TRP A 164 -8.56 -7.55 5.53
N ARG A 165 -8.60 -8.43 6.56
CA ARG A 165 -9.76 -9.28 6.81
C ARG A 165 -10.97 -8.43 7.22
N LYS A 166 -12.15 -8.79 6.74
CA LYS A 166 -13.40 -8.16 7.19
C LYS A 166 -13.68 -8.47 8.67
N PRO A 167 -14.22 -7.51 9.45
CA PRO A 167 -14.58 -7.73 10.84
C PRO A 167 -15.58 -8.87 11.06
N ASP A 168 -16.48 -9.10 10.09
CA ASP A 168 -17.52 -10.14 10.14
C ASP A 168 -17.02 -11.54 9.77
N GLY A 169 -15.76 -11.66 9.37
CA GLY A 169 -15.14 -12.94 9.00
C GLY A 169 -15.70 -13.61 7.74
N ALA A 170 -16.74 -13.04 7.14
CA ALA A 170 -17.61 -13.73 6.19
C ALA A 170 -17.02 -13.94 4.80
N ARG A 171 -16.03 -13.17 4.34
CA ARG A 171 -15.31 -13.41 3.08
C ARG A 171 -13.91 -12.82 3.13
N LYS A 172 -12.92 -13.55 2.59
CA LYS A 172 -11.59 -13.00 2.34
C LYS A 172 -11.74 -11.84 1.34
N TRP A 173 -11.37 -10.64 1.74
CA TRP A 173 -11.14 -9.59 0.77
C TRP A 173 -9.85 -9.92 0.04
N ASN A 174 -9.89 -9.83 -1.28
CA ASN A 174 -8.64 -9.79 -2.01
C ASN A 174 -7.92 -8.50 -1.61
N PRO A 175 -6.69 -8.60 -1.13
CA PRO A 175 -5.92 -7.45 -0.75
C PRO A 175 -5.64 -6.60 -2.00
N THR A 176 -6.15 -5.40 -2.03
CA THR A 176 -5.90 -4.43 -3.11
C THR A 176 -5.71 -3.05 -2.50
N PRO A 177 -5.06 -2.09 -3.17
CA PRO A 177 -5.00 -0.72 -2.68
C PRO A 177 -6.39 -0.13 -2.43
N GLY A 178 -7.40 -0.61 -3.14
CA GLY A 178 -8.80 -0.24 -2.91
C GLY A 178 -9.36 -0.77 -1.60
N THR A 179 -8.98 -1.97 -1.17
CA THR A 179 -9.35 -2.50 0.15
C THR A 179 -8.62 -1.77 1.26
N THR A 180 -7.34 -1.45 1.10
CA THR A 180 -6.58 -0.59 2.02
C THR A 180 -7.29 0.75 2.20
N ARG A 181 -7.65 1.42 1.10
CA ARG A 181 -8.39 2.68 1.15
C ARG A 181 -9.73 2.55 1.89
N LYS A 182 -10.49 1.49 1.64
CA LYS A 182 -11.78 1.26 2.34
C LYS A 182 -11.59 1.09 3.85
N ARG A 183 -10.53 0.43 4.28
CA ARG A 183 -10.19 0.27 5.70
C ARG A 183 -9.78 1.59 6.34
N ILE A 184 -9.05 2.45 5.62
CA ILE A 184 -8.65 3.78 6.07
C ILE A 184 -9.89 4.69 6.19
N VAL A 185 -10.68 4.83 5.12
CA VAL A 185 -11.79 5.79 5.04
C VAL A 185 -13.02 5.34 5.83
N GLY A 186 -13.25 4.03 5.91
CA GLY A 186 -14.44 3.46 6.57
C GLY A 186 -14.36 3.44 8.11
N GLY A 187 -13.32 4.02 8.72
CA GLY A 187 -13.13 4.02 10.18
C GLY A 187 -12.97 2.62 10.79
N GLY A 188 -12.80 1.61 9.95
CA GLY A 188 -12.84 0.21 10.32
C GLY A 188 -11.46 -0.43 10.48
N GLY A 189 -10.64 0.04 11.44
CA GLY A 189 -9.42 -0.68 11.84
C GLY A 189 -8.11 -0.14 11.30
N TRP A 190 -8.09 1.05 10.67
CA TRP A 190 -6.86 1.71 10.24
C TRP A 190 -6.85 3.18 10.66
N GLN A 191 -5.70 3.66 11.12
CA GLN A 191 -5.47 5.06 11.45
C GLN A 191 -4.54 5.70 10.42
N THR A 192 -4.96 6.81 9.84
CA THR A 192 -4.08 7.67 9.03
C THR A 192 -3.24 8.55 9.95
N LEU A 193 -1.94 8.58 9.74
CA LEU A 193 -1.00 9.37 10.53
C LEU A 193 -0.49 10.59 9.77
N ALA A 194 -0.33 10.46 8.45
CA ALA A 194 0.14 11.54 7.60
C ALA A 194 -0.40 11.40 6.18
N VAL A 195 -0.62 12.52 5.53
CA VAL A 195 -0.88 12.64 4.09
C VAL A 195 0.08 13.67 3.54
N VAL A 196 0.89 13.29 2.57
CA VAL A 196 1.92 14.16 1.99
C VAL A 196 1.87 14.11 0.46
N PRO A 197 2.06 15.20 -0.22
CA PRO A 197 2.04 16.54 0.37
C PRO A 197 0.65 16.87 0.91
N ASP A 198 0.63 17.66 1.98
CA ASP A 198 -0.55 18.45 2.27
C ASP A 198 -0.76 19.29 1.00
N ALA A 199 -1.60 18.84 0.09
CA ALA A 199 -1.78 19.52 -1.16
C ALA A 199 -2.42 20.88 -0.89
N LEU A 200 -1.56 21.87 -0.70
CA LEU A 200 -1.91 23.24 -1.07
C LEU A 200 -2.08 23.17 -2.59
N THR A 201 -3.30 23.15 -3.05
CA THR A 201 -3.58 23.52 -4.44
C THR A 201 -3.04 24.94 -4.67
N GLU A 202 -2.70 25.25 -5.91
CA GLU A 202 -2.35 26.62 -6.34
C GLU A 202 -3.37 27.66 -5.83
N ASP A 203 -4.59 27.25 -5.48
CA ASP A 203 -5.67 28.08 -4.94
C ASP A 203 -5.67 28.18 -3.40
N GLY A 204 -4.69 27.66 -2.67
CA GLY A 204 -4.62 27.71 -1.21
C GLY A 204 -5.69 26.88 -0.47
N LYS A 205 -6.44 26.05 -1.16
CA LYS A 205 -7.43 25.16 -0.54
C LYS A 205 -6.74 23.91 -0.01
N ARG A 206 -6.76 23.72 1.30
CA ARG A 206 -6.39 22.47 1.93
C ARG A 206 -7.44 21.42 1.56
N TYR A 207 -7.07 20.40 0.82
CA TYR A 207 -7.86 19.20 0.79
C TYR A 207 -7.64 18.44 2.10
N SER A 208 -8.41 18.81 3.12
CA SER A 208 -8.67 17.88 4.20
C SER A 208 -9.28 16.66 3.55
N ILE A 209 -8.59 15.51 3.64
CA ILE A 209 -9.30 14.26 3.49
C ILE A 209 -10.31 14.27 4.62
N MET A 210 -11.59 14.44 4.30
CA MET A 210 -12.62 14.01 5.24
C MET A 210 -12.42 12.50 5.41
N ILE A 211 -11.79 12.18 6.55
CA ILE A 211 -11.68 10.85 7.11
C ILE A 211 -13.07 10.47 7.60
#